data_dd3d8888530a6e92f8a2b15f49c5046a
#
_entry.id   dd3d8888530a6e92f8a2b15f49c5046a
#
_cell.length_a   1.000
_cell.length_b   1.000
_cell.length_c   1.000
_cell.angle_alpha   90.00
_cell.angle_beta   90.00
_cell.angle_gamma   90.00
#
_symmetry.space_group_name_H-M   'P 1'
#
loop_
_entity.id
_entity.type
_entity.pdbx_description
1 polymer ?
#
loop_
_entity_poly.entity_id
_entity_poly.type
_entity_poly.pdbx_seq_one_letter_code
_entity_poly.pdbx_strand_id
1 'polypeptide(L)'
;MDDTMDESVNETAAGTGETDFRVLGPVEVFDRRTGTYVAPSGAKQRALLGALVVRAGQVLPGERLIHELWGERPPASAANALQAHVARLRRLLQQALGEDGISTQATGYTLGRPGARTDAHHFQELSSRGRGTLAANPVRAAELLGGALALWRGTALEGSGQGPLCAGEAERLEELRLTTLETLYEARLRAGRHAEAARELERLTARHPVRERLYDLQMLALYRCGRQAEALGVYERARRRLVEGLGVEPGPALRARMEAILHHAPSLTTPDPDASLHELGGAIARLGTRIEALAREQQGLIRRLNSLTSGVTGQGPPVERGHLLEQGADVEG
;
A
#
# COMPACT_ATOMS: atom_id res chain seq x y z
N MET A 1 -31.73 -38.99 -2.18
CA MET A 1 -32.16 -37.84 -1.38
C MET A 1 -30.91 -37.14 -0.97
N ASP A 2 -30.37 -36.38 -1.96
CA ASP A 2 -29.13 -35.61 -1.85
C ASP A 2 -29.51 -34.19 -1.57
N ASP A 3 -29.08 -33.70 -0.42
CA ASP A 3 -29.23 -32.32 0.02
C ASP A 3 -27.84 -31.72 0.08
N THR A 4 -27.29 -31.38 -1.09
CA THR A 4 -26.09 -30.54 -1.22
C THR A 4 -26.55 -29.10 -1.42
N MET A 5 -26.78 -28.44 -0.29
CA MET A 5 -27.07 -27.02 -0.21
C MET A 5 -25.89 -26.18 -0.69
N ASP A 6 -26.25 -25.38 -1.64
CA ASP A 6 -25.59 -24.27 -2.28
C ASP A 6 -25.06 -23.24 -1.25
N GLU A 7 -23.74 -23.25 -1.02
CA GLU A 7 -23.00 -22.32 -0.12
C GLU A 7 -22.30 -21.17 -0.87
N SER A 8 -22.71 -20.83 -2.08
CA SER A 8 -21.98 -19.88 -2.94
C SER A 8 -22.65 -18.53 -3.24
N VAL A 9 -23.60 -18.08 -2.41
CA VAL A 9 -24.20 -16.73 -2.60
C VAL A 9 -24.32 -15.99 -1.28
N ASN A 10 -23.22 -15.63 -0.63
CA ASN A 10 -23.25 -14.59 0.41
C ASN A 10 -21.92 -13.88 0.69
N GLU A 11 -21.09 -13.63 -0.31
CA GLU A 11 -19.82 -12.89 -0.13
C GLU A 11 -19.82 -11.45 -0.69
N THR A 12 -20.99 -10.92 -1.05
CA THR A 12 -21.13 -9.57 -1.66
C THR A 12 -21.70 -8.51 -0.71
N ALA A 13 -21.82 -8.80 0.57
CA ALA A 13 -22.21 -7.83 1.60
C ALA A 13 -21.17 -7.75 2.73
N ALA A 14 -19.87 -7.85 2.41
CA ALA A 14 -18.82 -7.64 3.38
C ALA A 14 -18.61 -6.14 3.63
N GLY A 15 -19.43 -5.61 4.56
CA GLY A 15 -18.96 -4.69 5.54
C GLY A 15 -18.67 -3.25 5.08
N THR A 16 -19.72 -2.42 4.95
CA THR A 16 -19.64 -1.07 5.51
C THR A 16 -19.48 -1.21 7.03
N GLY A 17 -18.33 -1.73 7.47
CA GLY A 17 -18.02 -1.81 8.88
C GLY A 17 -18.04 -0.40 9.44
N GLU A 18 -19.10 -0.10 10.23
CA GLU A 18 -19.24 1.17 10.91
C GLU A 18 -17.93 1.53 11.60
N THR A 19 -17.33 2.62 11.14
CA THR A 19 -16.13 3.16 11.78
C THR A 19 -16.57 3.99 12.97
N ASP A 20 -15.92 3.81 14.11
CA ASP A 20 -16.26 4.59 15.32
C ASP A 20 -15.91 6.07 15.15
N PHE A 21 -14.84 6.37 14.39
CA PHE A 21 -14.36 7.73 14.16
C PHE A 21 -14.05 7.97 12.67
N ARG A 22 -14.31 9.18 12.21
CA ARG A 22 -13.94 9.66 10.89
C ARG A 22 -12.95 10.80 11.00
N VAL A 23 -11.87 10.71 10.21
CA VAL A 23 -10.78 11.70 10.15
C VAL A 23 -10.35 12.05 8.73
N LEU A 24 -10.89 11.39 7.70
CA LEU A 24 -10.65 11.70 6.29
C LEU A 24 -11.60 12.82 5.79
N GLY A 25 -11.61 13.91 6.49
CA GLY A 25 -12.48 15.07 6.39
C GLY A 25 -12.64 15.69 7.77
N PRO A 26 -13.79 16.33 8.07
CA PRO A 26 -14.12 16.76 9.42
C PRO A 26 -14.00 15.61 10.43
N VAL A 27 -13.47 15.94 11.63
CA VAL A 27 -13.35 14.95 12.72
C VAL A 27 -14.72 14.68 13.31
N GLU A 28 -15.19 13.44 13.23
CA GLU A 28 -16.52 13.01 13.66
C GLU A 28 -16.47 11.69 14.42
N VAL A 29 -17.49 11.45 15.25
CA VAL A 29 -17.73 10.19 15.96
C VAL A 29 -19.10 9.61 15.54
N PHE A 30 -19.18 8.30 15.39
CA PHE A 30 -20.43 7.62 15.07
C PHE A 30 -21.35 7.57 16.28
N ASP A 31 -22.53 8.17 16.19
CA ASP A 31 -23.57 8.07 17.21
C ASP A 31 -24.43 6.83 16.95
N ARG A 32 -24.19 5.77 17.73
CA ARG A 32 -24.88 4.48 17.61
C ARG A 32 -26.38 4.57 17.88
N ARG A 33 -26.82 5.59 18.60
CA ARG A 33 -28.23 5.80 18.94
C ARG A 33 -29.01 6.36 17.75
N THR A 34 -28.37 7.24 16.96
CA THR A 34 -29.02 7.90 15.81
C THR A 34 -28.63 7.28 14.48
N GLY A 35 -27.58 6.44 14.45
CA GLY A 35 -27.03 5.90 13.22
C GLY A 35 -26.32 6.94 12.33
N THR A 36 -25.94 8.09 12.90
CA THR A 36 -25.31 9.20 12.17
C THR A 36 -23.99 9.61 12.79
N TYR A 37 -23.17 10.35 12.03
CA TYR A 37 -21.92 10.92 12.55
C TYR A 37 -22.16 12.32 13.11
N VAL A 38 -21.56 12.58 14.26
CA VAL A 38 -21.63 13.87 14.95
C VAL A 38 -20.23 14.45 15.14
N ALA A 39 -20.09 15.75 14.88
CA ALA A 39 -18.84 16.48 15.09
C ALA A 39 -18.83 17.12 16.48
N PRO A 40 -17.68 17.12 17.20
CA PRO A 40 -17.54 17.90 18.43
C PRO A 40 -17.72 19.40 18.16
N SER A 41 -18.41 20.08 19.06
CA SER A 41 -18.64 21.52 18.97
C SER A 41 -17.37 22.31 19.23
N GLY A 42 -16.93 23.08 18.24
CA GLY A 42 -15.75 23.96 18.36
C GLY A 42 -14.40 23.33 18.04
N ALA A 43 -13.48 24.16 17.53
CA ALA A 43 -12.18 23.73 17.02
C ALA A 43 -11.30 23.01 18.04
N LYS A 44 -11.28 23.48 19.31
CA LYS A 44 -10.46 22.86 20.37
C LYS A 44 -10.94 21.44 20.74
N GLN A 45 -12.22 21.16 20.65
CA GLN A 45 -12.74 19.82 20.87
C GLN A 45 -12.47 18.89 19.72
N ARG A 46 -12.55 19.38 18.49
CA ARG A 46 -12.14 18.61 17.30
C ARG A 46 -10.66 18.31 17.31
N ALA A 47 -9.81 19.30 17.69
CA ALA A 47 -8.37 19.08 17.84
C ALA A 47 -8.04 18.04 18.93
N LEU A 48 -8.71 18.10 20.08
CA LEU A 48 -8.52 17.13 21.15
C LEU A 48 -8.96 15.73 20.72
N LEU A 49 -10.13 15.59 20.10
CA LEU A 49 -10.59 14.30 19.59
C LEU A 49 -9.64 13.78 18.51
N GLY A 50 -9.25 14.62 17.55
CA GLY A 50 -8.30 14.27 16.49
C GLY A 50 -6.99 13.73 17.04
N ALA A 51 -6.37 14.44 17.98
CA ALA A 51 -5.12 14.02 18.61
C ALA A 51 -5.25 12.67 19.34
N LEU A 52 -6.35 12.47 20.07
CA LEU A 52 -6.61 11.21 20.79
C LEU A 52 -6.89 10.05 19.83
N VAL A 53 -7.59 10.28 18.72
CA VAL A 53 -7.87 9.27 17.69
C VAL A 53 -6.59 8.90 16.92
N VAL A 54 -5.78 9.89 16.53
CA VAL A 54 -4.49 9.68 15.85
C VAL A 54 -3.53 8.84 16.70
N ARG A 55 -3.63 8.94 18.03
CA ARG A 55 -2.81 8.21 19.02
C ARG A 55 -3.65 7.25 19.86
N ALA A 56 -4.69 6.66 19.27
CA ALA A 56 -5.55 5.73 19.98
C ALA A 56 -4.75 4.60 20.66
N GLY A 57 -5.07 4.33 21.93
CA GLY A 57 -4.36 3.35 22.76
C GLY A 57 -3.05 3.84 23.37
N GLN A 58 -2.57 5.05 23.03
CA GLN A 58 -1.38 5.65 23.63
C GLN A 58 -1.77 6.74 24.64
N VAL A 59 -0.99 6.86 25.73
CA VAL A 59 -1.16 7.95 26.67
C VAL A 59 -0.55 9.22 26.12
N LEU A 60 -1.36 10.26 25.96
CA LEU A 60 -0.90 11.59 25.58
C LEU A 60 -0.74 12.46 26.83
N PRO A 61 0.49 12.94 27.11
CA PRO A 61 0.75 13.82 28.24
C PRO A 61 -0.07 15.11 28.15
N GLY A 62 -0.52 15.62 29.32
CA GLY A 62 -1.32 16.82 29.39
C GLY A 62 -0.65 18.03 28.72
N GLU A 63 0.65 18.22 28.92
CA GLU A 63 1.44 19.28 28.29
C GLU A 63 1.44 19.18 26.76
N ARG A 64 1.55 17.96 26.21
CA ARG A 64 1.51 17.73 24.77
C ARG A 64 0.13 18.07 24.20
N LEU A 65 -0.95 17.75 24.92
CA LEU A 65 -2.30 18.14 24.53
C LEU A 65 -2.53 19.65 24.64
N ILE A 66 -1.95 20.31 25.64
CA ILE A 66 -1.98 21.77 25.75
C ILE A 66 -1.28 22.41 24.54
N HIS A 67 -0.09 21.93 24.21
CA HIS A 67 0.63 22.40 23.02
C HIS A 67 -0.15 22.14 21.71
N GLU A 68 -0.76 20.96 21.58
CA GLU A 68 -1.64 20.63 20.44
C GLU A 68 -2.81 21.61 20.29
N LEU A 69 -3.43 21.97 21.42
CA LEU A 69 -4.60 22.85 21.40
C LEU A 69 -4.27 24.35 21.26
N TRP A 70 -3.21 24.84 21.88
CA TRP A 70 -2.91 26.28 21.96
C TRP A 70 -1.57 26.69 21.36
N GLY A 71 -0.73 25.72 20.94
CA GLY A 71 0.63 25.98 20.44
C GLY A 71 1.49 26.66 21.50
N GLU A 72 2.28 27.63 21.08
CA GLU A 72 3.21 28.39 21.92
C GLU A 72 2.53 29.41 22.87
N ARG A 73 1.20 29.60 22.75
CA ARG A 73 0.46 30.62 23.53
C ARG A 73 -0.70 30.02 24.31
N PRO A 74 -0.43 29.14 25.28
CA PRO A 74 -1.46 28.61 26.13
C PRO A 74 -2.01 29.68 27.08
N PRO A 75 -3.31 29.62 27.45
CA PRO A 75 -3.85 30.50 28.49
C PRO A 75 -3.24 30.16 29.85
N ALA A 76 -3.25 31.10 30.79
CA ALA A 76 -2.71 30.89 32.14
C ALA A 76 -3.35 29.70 32.88
N SER A 77 -4.63 29.38 32.55
CA SER A 77 -5.37 28.23 33.11
C SER A 77 -5.47 27.05 32.13
N ALA A 78 -4.48 26.84 31.28
CA ALA A 78 -4.51 25.82 30.20
C ALA A 78 -4.84 24.41 30.72
N ALA A 79 -4.28 24.02 31.86
CA ALA A 79 -4.56 22.72 32.49
C ALA A 79 -6.06 22.55 32.83
N ASN A 80 -6.66 23.56 33.46
CA ASN A 80 -8.08 23.54 33.81
C ASN A 80 -8.96 23.58 32.57
N ALA A 81 -8.56 24.37 31.56
CA ALA A 81 -9.24 24.41 30.27
C ALA A 81 -9.20 23.07 29.53
N LEU A 82 -8.04 22.37 29.54
CA LEU A 82 -7.91 21.02 29.01
C LEU A 82 -8.85 20.03 29.70
N GLN A 83 -8.89 20.06 31.06
CA GLN A 83 -9.80 19.20 31.84
C GLN A 83 -11.26 19.46 31.46
N ALA A 84 -11.65 20.73 31.28
CA ALA A 84 -13.01 21.07 30.84
C ALA A 84 -13.30 20.56 29.41
N HIS A 85 -12.34 20.62 28.49
CA HIS A 85 -12.48 20.05 27.14
C HIS A 85 -12.59 18.52 27.21
N VAL A 86 -11.78 17.84 28.00
CA VAL A 86 -11.85 16.39 28.21
C VAL A 86 -13.21 15.99 28.77
N ALA A 87 -13.72 16.69 29.79
CA ALA A 87 -15.03 16.41 30.39
C ALA A 87 -16.19 16.57 29.38
N ARG A 88 -16.11 17.57 28.49
CA ARG A 88 -17.13 17.76 27.43
C ARG A 88 -17.03 16.65 26.37
N LEU A 89 -15.81 16.27 26.00
CA LEU A 89 -15.59 15.21 25.01
C LEU A 89 -16.04 13.84 25.57
N ARG A 90 -15.78 13.54 26.85
CA ARG A 90 -16.31 12.34 27.51
C ARG A 90 -17.81 12.25 27.41
N ARG A 91 -18.53 13.36 27.71
CA ARG A 91 -20.00 13.40 27.60
C ARG A 91 -20.49 13.10 26.19
N LEU A 92 -19.80 13.67 25.18
CA LEU A 92 -20.13 13.42 23.78
C LEU A 92 -19.91 11.94 23.44
N LEU A 93 -18.76 11.36 23.81
CA LEU A 93 -18.46 9.95 23.56
C LEU A 93 -19.41 9.02 24.30
N GLN A 94 -19.76 9.31 25.56
CA GLN A 94 -20.74 8.56 26.33
C GLN A 94 -22.11 8.56 25.65
N GLN A 95 -22.54 9.71 25.12
CA GLN A 95 -23.80 9.82 24.39
C GLN A 95 -23.80 9.07 23.06
N ALA A 96 -22.69 9.19 22.30
CA ALA A 96 -22.59 8.61 20.96
C ALA A 96 -22.27 7.10 20.98
N LEU A 97 -21.35 6.67 21.84
CA LEU A 97 -20.84 5.29 21.86
C LEU A 97 -21.39 4.43 23.00
N GLY A 98 -22.06 5.05 24.00
CA GLY A 98 -22.58 4.36 25.16
C GLY A 98 -21.55 4.07 26.26
N GLU A 99 -20.32 4.58 26.13
CA GLU A 99 -19.22 4.33 27.06
C GLU A 99 -18.28 5.55 27.20
N ASP A 100 -17.58 5.65 28.33
CA ASP A 100 -16.54 6.68 28.54
C ASP A 100 -15.28 6.29 27.73
N GLY A 101 -15.13 6.88 26.55
CA GLY A 101 -14.05 6.57 25.62
C GLY A 101 -12.69 7.16 26.01
N ILE A 102 -12.58 8.01 27.07
CA ILE A 102 -11.32 8.66 27.45
C ILE A 102 -10.95 8.29 28.88
N SER A 103 -9.83 7.61 29.07
CA SER A 103 -9.27 7.28 30.37
C SER A 103 -8.24 8.32 30.80
N THR A 104 -8.26 8.68 32.10
CA THR A 104 -7.20 9.48 32.73
C THR A 104 -6.10 8.54 33.23
N GLN A 105 -4.87 8.87 32.88
CA GLN A 105 -3.66 8.20 33.35
C GLN A 105 -2.83 9.16 34.19
N ALA A 106 -1.83 8.65 34.91
CA ALA A 106 -0.98 9.49 35.82
C ALA A 106 -0.35 10.69 35.11
N THR A 107 0.00 10.54 33.80
CA THR A 107 0.70 11.58 33.01
C THR A 107 -0.19 12.29 32.00
N GLY A 108 -1.44 11.83 31.76
CA GLY A 108 -2.26 12.42 30.71
C GLY A 108 -3.56 11.65 30.42
N TYR A 109 -3.91 11.59 29.16
CA TYR A 109 -5.16 11.02 28.68
C TYR A 109 -4.92 10.03 27.54
N THR A 110 -5.75 9.01 27.46
CA THR A 110 -5.76 8.06 26.34
C THR A 110 -7.19 7.83 25.87
N LEU A 111 -7.35 7.63 24.57
CA LEU A 111 -8.59 7.08 24.03
C LEU A 111 -8.60 5.59 24.39
N GLY A 112 -9.45 5.23 25.36
CA GLY A 112 -9.46 3.91 26.00
C GLY A 112 -10.12 2.80 25.19
N ARG A 113 -10.21 2.93 23.87
CA ARG A 113 -10.75 1.93 22.96
C ARG A 113 -9.62 1.23 22.19
N PRO A 114 -9.08 0.11 22.70
CA PRO A 114 -8.19 -0.71 21.89
C PRO A 114 -8.93 -1.17 20.62
N GLY A 115 -8.38 -0.88 19.45
CA GLY A 115 -9.01 -1.25 18.19
C GLY A 115 -10.12 -0.33 17.69
N ALA A 116 -10.18 0.93 18.17
CA ALA A 116 -11.07 1.95 17.60
C ALA A 116 -10.88 2.02 16.07
N ARG A 117 -11.94 1.73 15.33
CA ARG A 117 -11.91 1.67 13.86
C ARG A 117 -12.09 3.08 13.30
N THR A 118 -11.16 3.52 12.48
CA THR A 118 -11.24 4.80 11.77
C THR A 118 -11.38 4.58 10.27
N ASP A 119 -11.99 5.56 9.58
CA ASP A 119 -12.00 5.60 8.11
C ASP A 119 -10.58 5.66 7.52
N ALA A 120 -9.61 6.24 8.25
CA ALA A 120 -8.21 6.24 7.86
C ALA A 120 -7.59 4.82 7.86
N HIS A 121 -7.90 3.97 8.85
CA HIS A 121 -7.46 2.57 8.84
C HIS A 121 -8.08 1.81 7.66
N HIS A 122 -9.38 1.96 7.45
CA HIS A 122 -10.06 1.32 6.33
C HIS A 122 -9.50 1.77 4.97
N PHE A 123 -9.21 3.06 4.81
CA PHE A 123 -8.53 3.61 3.64
C PHE A 123 -7.16 2.96 3.42
N GLN A 124 -6.35 2.81 4.48
CA GLN A 124 -5.02 2.20 4.39
C GLN A 124 -5.09 0.72 4.00
N GLU A 125 -6.03 -0.02 4.57
CA GLU A 125 -6.28 -1.44 4.24
C GLU A 125 -6.67 -1.61 2.78
N LEU A 126 -7.68 -0.86 2.30
CA LEU A 126 -8.12 -0.90 0.91
C LEU A 126 -7.00 -0.47 -0.06
N SER A 127 -6.26 0.58 0.27
CA SER A 127 -5.13 1.06 -0.53
C SER A 127 -4.01 0.03 -0.61
N SER A 128 -3.69 -0.63 0.49
CA SER A 128 -2.69 -1.70 0.53
C SER A 128 -3.11 -2.91 -0.29
N ARG A 129 -4.36 -3.36 -0.13
CA ARG A 129 -4.93 -4.47 -0.92
C ARG A 129 -4.95 -4.13 -2.40
N GLY A 130 -5.37 -2.90 -2.77
CA GLY A 130 -5.38 -2.44 -4.15
C GLY A 130 -3.99 -2.46 -4.78
N ARG A 131 -2.96 -1.97 -4.07
CA ARG A 131 -1.56 -2.04 -4.53
C ARG A 131 -1.08 -3.49 -4.72
N GLY A 132 -1.38 -4.37 -3.76
CA GLY A 132 -1.00 -5.78 -3.84
C GLY A 132 -1.68 -6.53 -5.01
N THR A 133 -2.87 -6.08 -5.43
CA THR A 133 -3.65 -6.71 -6.51
C THR A 133 -3.27 -6.16 -7.90
N LEU A 134 -2.58 -5.01 -7.99
CA LEU A 134 -2.33 -4.28 -9.23
C LEU A 134 -1.68 -5.11 -10.34
N ALA A 135 -0.72 -5.95 -10.01
CA ALA A 135 0.01 -6.76 -10.99
C ALA A 135 -0.86 -7.90 -11.56
N ALA A 136 -1.65 -8.54 -10.71
CA ALA A 136 -2.44 -9.72 -11.09
C ALA A 136 -3.82 -9.35 -11.67
N ASN A 137 -4.47 -8.31 -11.14
CA ASN A 137 -5.82 -7.91 -11.57
C ASN A 137 -5.98 -6.38 -11.48
N PRO A 138 -5.61 -5.64 -12.55
CA PRO A 138 -5.72 -4.18 -12.58
C PRO A 138 -7.15 -3.66 -12.41
N VAL A 139 -8.15 -4.38 -12.90
CA VAL A 139 -9.57 -3.99 -12.75
C VAL A 139 -9.96 -4.02 -11.29
N ARG A 140 -9.67 -5.12 -10.60
CA ARG A 140 -9.97 -5.26 -9.16
C ARG A 140 -9.16 -4.27 -8.31
N ALA A 141 -7.91 -4.01 -8.69
CA ALA A 141 -7.08 -2.98 -8.05
C ALA A 141 -7.74 -1.60 -8.15
N ALA A 142 -8.24 -1.23 -9.33
CA ALA A 142 -8.93 0.05 -9.54
C ALA A 142 -10.20 0.18 -8.70
N GLU A 143 -10.98 -0.90 -8.52
CA GLU A 143 -12.16 -0.92 -7.65
C GLU A 143 -11.78 -0.69 -6.18
N LEU A 144 -10.78 -1.42 -5.66
CA LEU A 144 -10.32 -1.29 -4.27
C LEU A 144 -9.77 0.11 -3.99
N LEU A 145 -8.93 0.64 -4.88
CA LEU A 145 -8.34 1.97 -4.75
C LEU A 145 -9.40 3.07 -4.90
N GLY A 146 -10.37 2.90 -5.79
CA GLY A 146 -11.51 3.80 -5.93
C GLY A 146 -12.37 3.82 -4.67
N GLY A 147 -12.67 2.64 -4.10
CA GLY A 147 -13.37 2.51 -2.83
C GLY A 147 -12.62 3.16 -1.66
N ALA A 148 -11.29 2.99 -1.61
CA ALA A 148 -10.45 3.68 -0.62
C ALA A 148 -10.59 5.20 -0.72
N LEU A 149 -10.46 5.77 -1.92
CA LEU A 149 -10.55 7.21 -2.16
C LEU A 149 -11.95 7.79 -1.92
N ALA A 150 -13.00 6.99 -2.06
CA ALA A 150 -14.38 7.39 -1.77
C ALA A 150 -14.64 7.62 -0.26
N LEU A 151 -13.77 7.14 0.63
CA LEU A 151 -13.84 7.42 2.07
C LEU A 151 -13.51 8.88 2.42
N TRP A 152 -12.84 9.60 1.51
CA TRP A 152 -12.45 11.00 1.72
C TRP A 152 -13.63 11.94 1.49
N ARG A 153 -13.91 12.77 2.51
CA ARG A 153 -15.01 13.76 2.52
C ARG A 153 -14.50 15.21 2.46
N GLY A 154 -13.18 15.41 2.67
CA GLY A 154 -12.52 16.71 2.71
C GLY A 154 -11.03 16.56 2.95
N THR A 155 -10.39 17.59 3.48
CA THR A 155 -9.01 17.56 3.97
C THR A 155 -8.93 16.70 5.23
N ALA A 156 -7.91 15.87 5.36
CA ALA A 156 -7.73 15.03 6.56
C ALA A 156 -7.70 15.90 7.83
N LEU A 157 -8.41 15.44 8.88
CA LEU A 157 -8.49 16.11 10.18
C LEU A 157 -9.03 17.56 10.08
N GLU A 158 -9.91 17.84 9.13
CA GLU A 158 -10.46 19.16 8.89
C GLU A 158 -11.11 19.73 10.16
N GLY A 159 -10.75 20.99 10.47
CA GLY A 159 -11.28 21.71 11.62
C GLY A 159 -10.67 21.30 12.97
N SER A 160 -9.67 20.41 13.01
CA SER A 160 -8.95 20.03 14.23
C SER A 160 -7.83 20.99 14.63
N GLY A 161 -7.64 22.10 13.90
CA GLY A 161 -6.57 23.05 14.16
C GLY A 161 -5.22 22.64 13.52
N GLN A 162 -4.16 23.38 13.90
CA GLN A 162 -2.81 23.19 13.35
C GLN A 162 -1.82 22.70 14.40
N GLY A 163 -2.29 21.95 15.39
CA GLY A 163 -1.43 21.32 16.36
C GLY A 163 -0.52 20.26 15.70
N PRO A 164 0.69 20.04 16.23
CA PRO A 164 1.71 19.21 15.55
C PRO A 164 1.30 17.76 15.33
N LEU A 165 0.45 17.19 16.20
CA LEU A 165 -0.03 15.81 16.05
C LEU A 165 -1.03 15.69 14.90
N CYS A 166 -2.05 16.56 14.88
CA CYS A 166 -3.07 16.54 13.84
C CYS A 166 -2.51 17.00 12.48
N ALA A 167 -1.65 18.04 12.47
CA ALA A 167 -1.04 18.52 11.23
C ALA A 167 -0.14 17.47 10.60
N GLY A 168 0.78 16.87 11.36
CA GLY A 168 1.68 15.85 10.83
C GLY A 168 0.95 14.59 10.34
N GLU A 169 -0.14 14.19 11.02
CA GLU A 169 -0.95 13.07 10.54
C GLU A 169 -1.77 13.43 9.30
N ALA A 170 -2.30 14.66 9.22
CA ALA A 170 -3.01 15.13 8.04
C ALA A 170 -2.10 15.15 6.80
N GLU A 171 -0.87 15.67 6.93
CA GLU A 171 0.13 15.63 5.86
C GLU A 171 0.46 14.21 5.41
N ARG A 172 0.65 13.29 6.35
CA ARG A 172 0.91 11.88 6.06
C ARG A 172 -0.26 11.22 5.31
N LEU A 173 -1.48 11.49 5.73
CA LEU A 173 -2.69 10.94 5.09
C LEU A 173 -2.90 11.53 3.69
N GLU A 174 -2.69 12.84 3.48
CA GLU A 174 -2.78 13.47 2.16
C GLU A 174 -1.70 12.93 1.19
N GLU A 175 -0.47 12.68 1.65
CA GLU A 175 0.56 12.04 0.83
C GLU A 175 0.16 10.59 0.45
N LEU A 176 -0.42 9.84 1.40
CA LEU A 176 -0.93 8.52 1.11
C LEU A 176 -2.12 8.55 0.12
N ARG A 177 -2.98 9.58 0.20
CA ARG A 177 -4.05 9.85 -0.76
C ARG A 177 -3.51 10.05 -2.17
N LEU A 178 -2.48 10.89 -2.32
CA LEU A 178 -1.83 11.15 -3.60
C LEU A 178 -1.20 9.89 -4.19
N THR A 179 -0.47 9.13 -3.39
CA THR A 179 0.12 7.84 -3.81
C THR A 179 -0.96 6.84 -4.21
N THR A 180 -2.10 6.84 -3.52
CA THR A 180 -3.26 5.98 -3.85
C THR A 180 -3.91 6.41 -5.17
N LEU A 181 -4.03 7.71 -5.43
CA LEU A 181 -4.48 8.25 -6.72
C LEU A 181 -3.55 7.82 -7.87
N GLU A 182 -2.25 7.96 -7.71
CA GLU A 182 -1.27 7.53 -8.71
C GLU A 182 -1.43 6.04 -9.04
N THR A 183 -1.56 5.21 -8.02
CA THR A 183 -1.76 3.76 -8.20
C THR A 183 -3.11 3.45 -8.86
N LEU A 184 -4.17 4.19 -8.53
CA LEU A 184 -5.49 4.06 -9.18
C LEU A 184 -5.40 4.34 -10.68
N TYR A 185 -4.72 5.43 -11.09
CA TYR A 185 -4.60 5.75 -12.50
C TYR A 185 -3.68 4.77 -13.23
N GLU A 186 -2.64 4.26 -12.59
CA GLU A 186 -1.86 3.16 -13.13
C GLU A 186 -2.72 1.90 -13.36
N ALA A 187 -3.57 1.54 -12.40
CA ALA A 187 -4.51 0.42 -12.52
C ALA A 187 -5.50 0.63 -13.68
N ARG A 188 -6.08 1.84 -13.80
CA ARG A 188 -6.99 2.20 -14.90
C ARG A 188 -6.31 2.14 -16.28
N LEU A 189 -5.06 2.59 -16.37
CA LEU A 189 -4.27 2.49 -17.61
C LEU A 189 -3.96 1.05 -17.99
N ARG A 190 -3.65 0.19 -17.03
CA ARG A 190 -3.46 -1.25 -17.26
C ARG A 190 -4.78 -1.95 -17.63
N ALA A 191 -5.91 -1.46 -17.12
CA ALA A 191 -7.26 -1.92 -17.45
C ALA A 191 -7.82 -1.33 -18.78
N GLY A 192 -7.03 -0.58 -19.56
CA GLY A 192 -7.44 -0.03 -20.85
C GLY A 192 -8.28 1.26 -20.79
N ARG A 193 -8.52 1.83 -19.59
CA ARG A 193 -9.35 3.04 -19.42
C ARG A 193 -8.58 4.34 -19.72
N HIS A 194 -7.95 4.43 -20.89
CA HIS A 194 -7.00 5.50 -21.21
C HIS A 194 -7.68 6.87 -21.35
N ALA A 195 -8.82 6.95 -22.05
CA ALA A 195 -9.50 8.22 -22.33
C ALA A 195 -10.11 8.87 -21.06
N GLU A 196 -10.64 8.07 -20.15
CA GLU A 196 -11.14 8.52 -18.87
C GLU A 196 -10.00 9.03 -17.97
N ALA A 197 -8.92 8.23 -17.88
CA ALA A 197 -7.73 8.57 -17.11
C ALA A 197 -7.09 9.89 -17.61
N ALA A 198 -6.97 10.11 -18.90
CA ALA A 198 -6.39 11.33 -19.46
C ALA A 198 -7.13 12.60 -19.01
N ARG A 199 -8.48 12.58 -19.03
CA ARG A 199 -9.32 13.72 -18.61
C ARG A 199 -9.23 14.00 -17.11
N GLU A 200 -9.19 12.97 -16.28
CA GLU A 200 -9.13 13.14 -14.82
C GLU A 200 -7.72 13.56 -14.38
N LEU A 201 -6.67 12.99 -14.99
CA LEU A 201 -5.28 13.37 -14.72
C LEU A 201 -4.98 14.82 -15.07
N GLU A 202 -5.64 15.39 -16.09
CA GLU A 202 -5.52 16.82 -16.41
C GLU A 202 -5.97 17.72 -15.25
N ARG A 203 -7.06 17.36 -14.56
CA ARG A 203 -7.52 18.07 -13.37
C ARG A 203 -6.58 17.90 -12.19
N LEU A 204 -6.00 16.71 -12.03
CA LEU A 204 -5.08 16.41 -10.93
C LEU A 204 -3.73 17.11 -11.11
N THR A 205 -3.17 17.14 -12.31
CA THR A 205 -1.93 17.89 -12.59
C THR A 205 -2.09 19.40 -12.39
N ALA A 206 -3.30 19.93 -12.62
CA ALA A 206 -3.60 21.33 -12.30
C ALA A 206 -3.64 21.60 -10.78
N ARG A 207 -4.11 20.65 -9.97
CA ARG A 207 -4.17 20.77 -8.50
C ARG A 207 -2.84 20.46 -7.81
N HIS A 208 -2.02 19.59 -8.42
CA HIS A 208 -0.74 19.12 -7.87
C HIS A 208 0.39 19.39 -8.89
N PRO A 209 0.73 20.68 -9.14
CA PRO A 209 1.57 21.09 -10.27
C PRO A 209 3.03 20.64 -10.20
N VAL A 210 3.51 20.21 -9.02
CA VAL A 210 4.89 19.71 -8.82
C VAL A 210 4.98 18.20 -8.70
N ARG A 211 3.85 17.48 -8.87
CA ARG A 211 3.80 16.03 -8.74
C ARG A 211 4.06 15.36 -10.09
N GLU A 212 5.32 15.09 -10.41
CA GLU A 212 5.78 14.57 -11.70
C GLU A 212 5.09 13.26 -12.12
N ARG A 213 4.80 12.37 -11.16
CA ARG A 213 4.17 11.09 -11.46
C ARG A 213 2.78 11.24 -12.11
N LEU A 214 2.02 12.26 -11.77
CA LEU A 214 0.72 12.52 -12.40
C LEU A 214 0.86 12.95 -13.86
N TYR A 215 1.90 13.74 -14.19
CA TYR A 215 2.21 14.09 -15.58
C TYR A 215 2.68 12.88 -16.38
N ASP A 216 3.53 12.02 -15.81
CA ASP A 216 3.96 10.77 -16.44
C ASP A 216 2.77 9.88 -16.82
N LEU A 217 1.83 9.69 -15.89
CA LEU A 217 0.60 8.92 -16.14
C LEU A 217 -0.30 9.60 -17.18
N GLN A 218 -0.42 10.94 -17.18
CA GLN A 218 -1.19 11.69 -18.17
C GLN A 218 -0.59 11.57 -19.57
N MET A 219 0.72 11.67 -19.70
CA MET A 219 1.43 11.47 -20.96
C MET A 219 1.18 10.09 -21.52
N LEU A 220 1.28 9.04 -20.70
CA LEU A 220 1.00 7.66 -21.10
C LEU A 220 -0.47 7.48 -21.52
N ALA A 221 -1.41 8.06 -20.77
CA ALA A 221 -2.84 8.01 -21.10
C ALA A 221 -3.13 8.63 -22.46
N LEU A 222 -2.62 9.83 -22.74
CA LEU A 222 -2.79 10.53 -24.01
C LEU A 222 -2.14 9.77 -25.18
N TYR A 223 -0.93 9.28 -25.00
CA TYR A 223 -0.23 8.50 -26.00
C TYR A 223 -1.03 7.26 -26.41
N ARG A 224 -1.55 6.50 -25.45
CA ARG A 224 -2.40 5.33 -25.70
C ARG A 224 -3.76 5.65 -26.33
N CYS A 225 -4.18 6.92 -26.29
CA CYS A 225 -5.32 7.43 -27.05
C CYS A 225 -4.95 7.92 -28.46
N GLY A 226 -3.70 7.74 -28.93
CA GLY A 226 -3.22 8.26 -30.21
C GLY A 226 -2.93 9.77 -30.23
N ARG A 227 -2.96 10.45 -29.05
CA ARG A 227 -2.80 11.90 -28.89
C ARG A 227 -1.35 12.25 -28.54
N GLN A 228 -0.39 11.83 -29.37
CA GLN A 228 1.05 11.98 -29.12
C GLN A 228 1.47 13.43 -28.92
N ALA A 229 1.03 14.35 -29.80
CA ALA A 229 1.39 15.77 -29.71
C ALA A 229 0.96 16.40 -28.38
N GLU A 230 -0.23 16.03 -27.89
CA GLU A 230 -0.75 16.50 -26.63
C GLU A 230 0.01 15.90 -25.43
N ALA A 231 0.43 14.64 -25.54
CA ALA A 231 1.28 14.00 -24.52
C ALA A 231 2.62 14.75 -24.37
N LEU A 232 3.27 15.12 -25.46
CA LEU A 232 4.49 15.94 -25.45
C LEU A 232 4.23 17.35 -24.89
N GLY A 233 3.08 17.95 -25.21
CA GLY A 233 2.65 19.22 -24.62
C GLY A 233 2.45 19.16 -23.11
N VAL A 234 2.09 17.98 -22.55
CA VAL A 234 2.04 17.79 -21.09
C VAL A 234 3.42 17.88 -20.47
N TYR A 235 4.45 17.29 -21.10
CA TYR A 235 5.84 17.40 -20.64
C TYR A 235 6.31 18.87 -20.57
N GLU A 236 6.05 19.65 -21.60
CA GLU A 236 6.43 21.06 -21.63
C GLU A 236 5.70 21.90 -20.56
N ARG A 237 4.46 21.56 -20.27
CA ARG A 237 3.73 22.19 -19.13
C ARG A 237 4.33 21.81 -17.79
N ALA A 238 4.65 20.53 -17.58
CA ALA A 238 5.30 20.03 -16.37
C ALA A 238 6.64 20.74 -16.15
N ARG A 239 7.48 20.77 -17.19
CA ARG A 239 8.81 21.43 -17.15
C ARG A 239 8.69 22.89 -16.73
N ARG A 240 7.81 23.66 -17.37
CA ARG A 240 7.58 25.06 -16.99
C ARG A 240 7.17 25.21 -15.53
N ARG A 241 6.24 24.38 -15.04
CA ARG A 241 5.77 24.43 -13.65
C ARG A 241 6.89 24.12 -12.65
N LEU A 242 7.73 23.14 -12.94
CA LEU A 242 8.86 22.76 -12.08
C LEU A 242 9.95 23.84 -12.07
N VAL A 243 10.31 24.37 -13.24
CA VAL A 243 11.32 25.45 -13.35
C VAL A 243 10.83 26.73 -12.68
N GLU A 244 9.60 27.19 -12.98
CA GLU A 244 9.05 28.41 -12.41
C GLU A 244 8.76 28.29 -10.90
N GLY A 245 8.28 27.12 -10.43
CA GLY A 245 7.88 26.93 -9.04
C GLY A 245 9.01 26.50 -8.11
N LEU A 246 9.97 25.71 -8.60
CA LEU A 246 11.02 25.09 -7.78
C LEU A 246 12.44 25.36 -8.30
N GLY A 247 12.61 25.93 -9.48
CA GLY A 247 13.92 26.16 -10.12
C GLY A 247 14.60 24.86 -10.59
N VAL A 248 13.86 23.75 -10.76
CA VAL A 248 14.44 22.46 -11.14
C VAL A 248 13.88 21.93 -12.47
N GLU A 249 14.70 21.23 -13.23
CA GLU A 249 14.27 20.52 -14.43
C GLU A 249 13.55 19.21 -14.05
N PRO A 250 12.68 18.67 -14.94
CA PRO A 250 12.00 17.39 -14.73
C PRO A 250 12.97 16.27 -14.37
N GLY A 251 12.55 15.40 -13.50
CA GLY A 251 13.30 14.21 -13.07
C GLY A 251 13.51 13.18 -14.18
N PRO A 252 14.40 12.21 -13.98
CA PRO A 252 14.78 11.26 -15.02
C PRO A 252 13.60 10.39 -15.52
N ALA A 253 12.65 10.06 -14.67
CA ALA A 253 11.49 9.24 -15.04
C ALA A 253 10.58 9.97 -16.03
N LEU A 254 10.28 11.26 -15.82
CA LEU A 254 9.45 12.05 -16.72
C LEU A 254 10.15 12.33 -18.05
N ARG A 255 11.46 12.58 -18.03
CA ARG A 255 12.28 12.70 -19.24
C ARG A 255 12.30 11.42 -20.07
N ALA A 256 12.51 10.27 -19.42
CA ALA A 256 12.49 8.98 -20.08
C ALA A 256 11.11 8.68 -20.72
N ARG A 257 10.01 9.11 -20.10
CA ARG A 257 8.67 9.02 -20.69
C ARG A 257 8.55 9.85 -21.96
N MET A 258 9.03 11.07 -21.94
CA MET A 258 9.03 11.95 -23.11
C MET A 258 9.84 11.35 -24.27
N GLU A 259 11.05 10.86 -24.00
CA GLU A 259 11.90 10.19 -24.99
C GLU A 259 11.24 8.93 -25.55
N ALA A 260 10.65 8.10 -24.69
CA ALA A 260 9.91 6.91 -25.11
C ALA A 260 8.76 7.27 -26.07
N ILE A 261 8.01 8.35 -25.80
CA ILE A 261 6.92 8.83 -26.67
C ILE A 261 7.46 9.34 -28.02
N LEU A 262 8.57 10.08 -28.02
CA LEU A 262 9.21 10.58 -29.24
C LEU A 262 9.64 9.43 -30.17
N HIS A 263 10.16 8.35 -29.59
CA HIS A 263 10.69 7.20 -30.33
C HIS A 263 9.70 6.04 -30.49
N HIS A 264 8.43 6.22 -30.10
CA HIS A 264 7.40 5.18 -30.15
C HIS A 264 7.85 3.86 -29.51
N ALA A 265 8.48 3.96 -28.31
CA ALA A 265 9.06 2.79 -27.65
C ALA A 265 7.99 1.71 -27.37
N PRO A 266 8.29 0.42 -27.59
CA PRO A 266 7.34 -0.68 -27.38
C PRO A 266 6.80 -0.75 -25.94
N SER A 267 7.55 -0.26 -24.97
CA SER A 267 7.14 -0.20 -23.53
C SER A 267 5.91 0.69 -23.26
N LEU A 268 5.51 1.52 -24.21
CA LEU A 268 4.33 2.39 -24.11
C LEU A 268 3.03 1.69 -24.47
N THR A 269 3.09 0.63 -25.27
CA THR A 269 1.91 -0.15 -25.63
C THR A 269 1.43 -0.95 -24.42
N THR A 270 0.13 -1.15 -24.30
CA THR A 270 -0.41 -2.08 -23.32
C THR A 270 0.09 -3.46 -23.70
N PRO A 271 0.67 -4.25 -22.78
CA PRO A 271 0.96 -5.65 -23.09
C PRO A 271 -0.33 -6.30 -23.56
N ASP A 272 -0.33 -6.83 -24.78
CA ASP A 272 -1.41 -7.70 -25.22
C ASP A 272 -1.38 -8.94 -24.31
N PRO A 273 -2.46 -9.28 -23.60
CA PRO A 273 -2.48 -10.45 -22.73
C PRO A 273 -2.07 -11.72 -23.49
N ASP A 274 -2.48 -11.84 -24.75
CA ASP A 274 -2.15 -12.99 -25.60
C ASP A 274 -0.68 -12.95 -26.08
N ALA A 275 -0.13 -11.78 -26.39
CA ALA A 275 1.29 -11.61 -26.70
C ALA A 275 2.17 -11.90 -25.48
N SER A 276 1.76 -11.44 -24.28
CA SER A 276 2.48 -11.73 -23.03
C SER A 276 2.47 -13.22 -22.67
N LEU A 277 1.38 -13.94 -22.94
CA LEU A 277 1.30 -15.39 -22.76
C LEU A 277 2.20 -16.13 -23.75
N HIS A 278 2.25 -15.68 -25.01
CA HIS A 278 3.14 -16.22 -26.04
C HIS A 278 4.63 -15.98 -25.71
N GLU A 279 4.98 -14.77 -25.27
CA GLU A 279 6.35 -14.44 -24.83
C GLU A 279 6.77 -15.24 -23.61
N LEU A 280 5.86 -15.38 -22.62
CA LEU A 280 6.09 -16.20 -21.43
C LEU A 280 6.24 -17.68 -21.80
N GLY A 281 5.39 -18.21 -22.67
CA GLY A 281 5.50 -19.55 -23.22
C GLY A 281 6.83 -19.78 -23.93
N GLY A 282 7.27 -18.83 -24.74
CA GLY A 282 8.56 -18.85 -25.40
C GLY A 282 9.76 -18.78 -24.42
N ALA A 283 9.65 -17.99 -23.35
CA ALA A 283 10.67 -17.92 -22.31
C ALA A 283 10.76 -19.23 -21.50
N ILE A 284 9.63 -19.82 -21.14
CA ILE A 284 9.55 -21.12 -20.47
C ILE A 284 10.17 -22.23 -21.34
N ALA A 285 9.85 -22.25 -22.64
CA ALA A 285 10.43 -23.21 -23.56
C ALA A 285 11.96 -23.09 -23.68
N ARG A 286 12.48 -21.84 -23.76
CA ARG A 286 13.95 -21.59 -23.76
C ARG A 286 14.62 -22.02 -22.47
N LEU A 287 14.00 -21.78 -21.30
CA LEU A 287 14.51 -22.24 -20.00
C LEU A 287 14.48 -23.76 -19.91
N GLY A 288 13.43 -24.42 -20.39
CA GLY A 288 13.33 -25.88 -20.46
C GLY A 288 14.48 -26.49 -21.26
N THR A 289 14.73 -25.98 -22.48
CA THR A 289 15.85 -26.44 -23.33
C THR A 289 17.22 -26.23 -22.66
N ARG A 290 17.40 -25.15 -21.92
CA ARG A 290 18.65 -24.86 -21.21
C ARG A 290 18.85 -25.78 -20.00
N ILE A 291 17.79 -26.09 -19.27
CA ILE A 291 17.83 -27.08 -18.17
C ILE A 291 18.19 -28.47 -18.67
N GLU A 292 17.60 -28.90 -19.79
CA GLU A 292 17.93 -30.19 -20.42
C GLU A 292 19.37 -30.24 -20.93
N ALA A 293 19.90 -29.13 -21.45
CA ALA A 293 21.31 -29.04 -21.85
C ALA A 293 22.26 -29.17 -20.67
N LEU A 294 21.99 -28.44 -19.58
CA LEU A 294 22.77 -28.52 -18.35
C LEU A 294 22.70 -29.91 -17.70
N ALA A 295 21.53 -30.54 -17.69
CA ALA A 295 21.38 -31.91 -17.18
C ALA A 295 22.20 -32.92 -17.99
N ARG A 296 22.24 -32.79 -19.31
CA ARG A 296 23.10 -33.64 -20.18
C ARG A 296 24.59 -33.41 -19.91
N GLU A 297 25.00 -32.18 -19.72
CA GLU A 297 26.40 -31.83 -19.38
C GLU A 297 26.77 -32.39 -18.02
N GLN A 298 25.91 -32.25 -17.00
CA GLN A 298 26.09 -32.84 -15.68
C GLN A 298 26.24 -34.35 -15.73
N GLN A 299 25.37 -35.04 -16.49
CA GLN A 299 25.50 -36.51 -16.69
C GLN A 299 26.81 -36.88 -17.41
N GLY A 300 27.28 -36.04 -18.33
CA GLY A 300 28.58 -36.22 -18.99
C GLY A 300 29.76 -36.12 -18.01
N LEU A 301 29.73 -35.13 -17.12
CA LEU A 301 30.76 -34.95 -16.09
C LEU A 301 30.76 -36.10 -15.08
N ILE A 302 29.58 -36.57 -14.64
CA ILE A 302 29.46 -37.70 -13.72
C ILE A 302 30.04 -38.99 -14.38
N ARG A 303 29.76 -39.24 -15.67
CA ARG A 303 30.35 -40.37 -16.39
C ARG A 303 31.86 -40.30 -16.48
N ARG A 304 32.44 -39.09 -16.75
CA ARG A 304 33.90 -38.87 -16.74
C ARG A 304 34.51 -39.07 -15.36
N LEU A 305 33.87 -38.58 -14.33
CA LEU A 305 34.32 -38.81 -12.95
C LEU A 305 34.36 -40.30 -12.60
N ASN A 306 33.28 -41.04 -12.89
CA ASN A 306 33.20 -42.49 -12.65
C ASN A 306 34.26 -43.27 -13.47
N SER A 307 34.58 -42.86 -14.71
CA SER A 307 35.64 -43.51 -15.51
C SER A 307 37.04 -43.25 -14.94
N LEU A 308 37.28 -42.08 -14.37
CA LEU A 308 38.57 -41.76 -13.70
C LEU A 308 38.74 -42.52 -12.39
N THR A 309 37.65 -42.67 -11.59
CA THR A 309 37.69 -43.45 -10.35
C THR A 309 37.82 -44.94 -10.59
N SER A 310 37.24 -45.49 -11.65
CA SER A 310 37.38 -46.89 -12.03
C SER A 310 38.75 -47.26 -12.59
N GLY A 311 39.48 -46.26 -13.17
CA GLY A 311 40.86 -46.43 -13.65
C GLY A 311 41.91 -46.47 -12.56
N VAL A 312 41.61 -46.00 -11.35
CA VAL A 312 42.54 -45.97 -10.21
C VAL A 312 42.51 -47.25 -9.37
N THR A 313 41.43 -48.07 -9.48
CA THR A 313 41.30 -49.33 -8.72
C THR A 313 41.84 -50.59 -9.43
N GLY A 314 42.52 -50.44 -10.60
CA GLY A 314 42.94 -51.54 -11.47
C GLY A 314 44.41 -51.96 -11.44
N GLN A 315 45.26 -51.49 -10.49
CA GLN A 315 46.65 -51.99 -10.37
C GLN A 315 47.05 -52.17 -8.91
N GLY A 316 46.67 -53.36 -8.37
CA GLY A 316 47.33 -53.95 -7.19
C GLY A 316 47.94 -55.27 -7.58
N PRO A 317 49.23 -55.59 -7.19
CA PRO A 317 49.91 -56.82 -7.60
C PRO A 317 49.29 -58.06 -6.96
N PRO A 318 49.49 -59.26 -7.59
CA PRO A 318 48.92 -60.52 -7.09
C PRO A 318 49.58 -60.95 -5.79
N VAL A 319 48.83 -61.10 -4.73
CA VAL A 319 49.30 -61.70 -3.48
C VAL A 319 49.14 -63.22 -3.60
N GLU A 320 50.27 -63.96 -3.52
CA GLU A 320 50.38 -65.38 -3.46
C GLU A 320 49.54 -66.02 -2.31
N ARG A 321 48.91 -67.13 -2.66
CA ARG A 321 48.27 -68.05 -1.71
C ARG A 321 49.29 -68.83 -0.98
N GLY A 322 49.48 -68.65 0.29
CA GLY A 322 50.10 -69.59 1.24
C GLY A 322 49.02 -70.32 1.99
N HIS A 323 49.04 -71.63 1.79
CA HIS A 323 48.34 -72.65 2.59
C HIS A 323 48.75 -72.54 4.07
N LEU A 324 47.81 -72.79 4.98
CA LEU A 324 47.96 -73.71 6.15
C LEU A 324 46.70 -73.72 7.03
N LEU A 325 46.00 -74.83 6.98
CA LEU A 325 45.58 -75.73 8.06
C LEU A 325 44.70 -75.16 9.22
N GLU A 326 43.50 -75.78 9.20
CA GLU A 326 42.75 -76.44 10.24
C GLU A 326 43.00 -76.15 11.73
N GLN A 327 41.92 -76.07 12.38
CA GLN A 327 41.35 -76.61 13.65
C GLN A 327 40.63 -75.49 14.35
N GLY A 328 39.38 -75.60 14.68
CA GLY A 328 38.64 -76.58 15.40
C GLY A 328 37.99 -75.92 16.61
N ALA A 329 36.80 -76.37 16.87
CA ALA A 329 36.07 -76.29 18.15
C ALA A 329 35.12 -75.12 18.40
N ASP A 330 33.85 -75.46 18.24
CA ASP A 330 32.75 -75.43 19.21
C ASP A 330 32.87 -74.51 20.44
N VAL A 331 31.79 -73.79 20.73
CA VAL A 331 30.89 -73.92 21.89
C VAL A 331 30.04 -72.64 22.09
N GLU A 332 28.74 -72.84 22.00
CA GLU A 332 27.66 -72.28 22.78
C GLU A 332 27.83 -70.98 23.61
N GLY A 333 26.74 -70.14 23.53
CA GLY A 333 26.39 -69.15 24.50
C GLY A 333 25.40 -68.14 23.92
#